data_c096bd7749cd45c49b769609cf5d627f
#
_entry.id   c096bd7749cd45c49b769609cf5d627f
#
_cell.length_a   1.000
_cell.length_b   1.000
_cell.length_c   1.000
_cell.angle_alpha   90.00
_cell.angle_beta   90.00
_cell.angle_gamma   90.00
#
_symmetry.space_group_name_H-M   'P 1'
#
loop_
_entity.id
_entity.type
_entity.pdbx_description
1 polymer ?
#
loop_
_entity_poly.entity_id
_entity_poly.type
_entity_poly.pdbx_seq_one_letter_code
_entity_poly.pdbx_strand_id
1 'polypeptide(L)'
;MAATGADLIHANCVGCHIPDGEGRLSHIANQRKTPEGWLMTITRMQLIHQLNINALDSADPVQAMVQHLADTQGLAPEESQPFRYILERRLNTIEQLGDEHFAGVCSRCHTGARAALQRRNIEEWTRLIHFHLGQYPSIEYSSGGRDRDWFNIMLNETVPWLAENFPLESPAWNDWKEAAKPVQTGAWRIIGNMPGRGGFAGYLEAEETAKDRYTVKFRGEFDSGDPLQGTGDAIVYTGYEWRASLTLGDAEFRQVLAGNADGATMQGRMYLLDHEETGMDLTATRIAGSRLLAVVPNRIRAGTSARLRLSGFGLEGEITTDAGLRILSIIERGTDGAILEIQADADAAPGVRAIKVGQSALSPALTVYPKIDYIKVLPELATARVGGNGGSQTPVNAAFEAWGWSSGADGAAHTDDDLPIGIFPAAWSVRAWDEEAEKADDVRYAGVMDPVTGVFTSAA
;
A
#
# COMPACT_ATOMS: atom_id res chain seq x y z
N MET A 1 18.39 -26.89 -19.60
CA MET A 1 17.86 -26.11 -18.46
C MET A 1 17.58 -24.71 -18.96
N ALA A 2 16.46 -24.12 -18.63
CA ALA A 2 16.20 -22.72 -18.98
C ALA A 2 17.28 -21.81 -18.36
N ALA A 3 17.64 -20.73 -19.06
CA ALA A 3 18.62 -19.77 -18.58
C ALA A 3 18.16 -19.13 -17.24
N THR A 4 19.07 -18.99 -16.29
CA THR A 4 18.82 -18.30 -15.04
C THR A 4 18.81 -16.77 -15.22
N GLY A 5 18.26 -16.02 -14.27
CA GLY A 5 18.35 -14.55 -14.28
C GLY A 5 19.79 -14.05 -14.31
N ALA A 6 20.73 -14.73 -13.64
CA ALA A 6 22.15 -14.43 -13.70
C ALA A 6 22.75 -14.62 -15.09
N ASP A 7 22.42 -15.73 -15.78
CA ASP A 7 22.88 -15.99 -17.15
C ASP A 7 22.37 -14.91 -18.10
N LEU A 8 21.10 -14.52 -17.95
CA LEU A 8 20.48 -13.46 -18.75
C LEU A 8 21.15 -12.10 -18.51
N ILE A 9 21.43 -11.73 -17.26
CA ILE A 9 22.16 -10.49 -16.95
C ILE A 9 23.56 -10.53 -17.56
N HIS A 10 24.28 -11.62 -17.38
CA HIS A 10 25.59 -11.75 -17.99
C HIS A 10 25.52 -11.61 -19.52
N ALA A 11 24.63 -12.31 -20.20
CA ALA A 11 24.50 -12.29 -21.65
C ALA A 11 24.09 -10.92 -22.22
N ASN A 12 23.33 -10.14 -21.46
CA ASN A 12 22.72 -8.89 -21.95
C ASN A 12 23.42 -7.62 -21.45
N CYS A 13 24.17 -7.68 -20.33
CA CYS A 13 24.65 -6.48 -19.68
C CYS A 13 26.18 -6.26 -19.81
N VAL A 14 26.98 -7.32 -19.96
CA VAL A 14 28.46 -7.22 -19.98
C VAL A 14 29.02 -6.43 -21.17
N GLY A 15 28.24 -6.23 -22.23
CA GLY A 15 28.67 -5.41 -23.38
C GLY A 15 28.85 -3.93 -23.04
N CYS A 16 28.14 -3.44 -22.01
CA CYS A 16 28.18 -2.04 -21.57
C CYS A 16 28.59 -1.89 -20.10
N HIS A 17 28.36 -2.90 -19.25
CA HIS A 17 28.71 -2.91 -17.85
C HIS A 17 29.92 -3.80 -17.61
N ILE A 18 31.05 -3.18 -17.27
CA ILE A 18 32.35 -3.86 -17.15
C ILE A 18 32.36 -4.70 -15.87
N PRO A 19 32.66 -6.02 -15.95
CA PRO A 19 32.84 -6.84 -14.77
C PRO A 19 34.14 -6.49 -14.05
N ASP A 20 34.10 -6.46 -12.71
CA ASP A 20 35.29 -6.38 -11.86
C ASP A 20 35.95 -7.76 -11.69
N GLY A 21 37.01 -7.83 -10.85
CA GLY A 21 37.74 -9.08 -10.57
C GLY A 21 36.91 -10.17 -9.89
N GLU A 22 35.71 -9.84 -9.36
CA GLU A 22 34.75 -10.75 -8.75
C GLU A 22 33.53 -11.03 -9.65
N GLY A 23 33.55 -10.49 -10.87
CA GLY A 23 32.46 -10.65 -11.85
C GLY A 23 31.25 -9.72 -11.60
N ARG A 24 31.33 -8.78 -10.68
CA ARG A 24 30.28 -7.81 -10.40
C ARG A 24 30.28 -6.73 -11.47
N LEU A 25 29.12 -6.43 -12.03
CA LEU A 25 28.98 -5.49 -13.15
C LEU A 25 28.97 -4.05 -12.68
N SER A 26 29.79 -3.19 -13.32
CA SER A 26 29.85 -1.75 -13.04
C SER A 26 28.45 -1.12 -13.09
N HIS A 27 28.20 -0.15 -12.25
CA HIS A 27 26.92 0.51 -12.02
C HIS A 27 25.83 -0.40 -11.42
N ILE A 28 25.65 -1.63 -11.93
CA ILE A 28 24.64 -2.57 -11.46
C ILE A 28 24.94 -2.97 -10.02
N ALA A 29 26.19 -3.40 -9.75
CA ALA A 29 26.62 -3.84 -8.42
C ALA A 29 26.60 -2.73 -7.34
N ASN A 30 26.54 -1.47 -7.75
CA ASN A 30 26.55 -0.31 -6.84
C ASN A 30 25.17 0.30 -6.63
N GLN A 31 24.12 -0.49 -6.86
CA GLN A 31 22.72 -0.09 -6.69
C GLN A 31 21.90 -1.23 -6.10
N ARG A 32 20.92 -0.89 -5.26
CA ARG A 32 19.86 -1.79 -4.81
C ARG A 32 18.51 -1.10 -5.01
N LYS A 33 17.49 -1.84 -5.43
CA LYS A 33 16.17 -1.30 -5.78
C LYS A 33 15.07 -2.33 -5.52
N THR A 34 13.83 -1.84 -5.45
CA THR A 34 12.64 -2.69 -5.53
C THR A 34 12.53 -3.36 -6.91
N PRO A 35 11.72 -4.42 -7.06
CA PRO A 35 11.45 -5.05 -8.36
C PRO A 35 11.02 -4.04 -9.43
N GLU A 36 10.15 -3.09 -9.07
CA GLU A 36 9.68 -2.04 -9.97
C GLU A 36 10.82 -1.10 -10.40
N GLY A 37 11.73 -0.80 -9.47
CA GLY A 37 12.93 -0.01 -9.76
C GLY A 37 13.88 -0.71 -10.72
N TRP A 38 14.04 -2.02 -10.59
CA TRP A 38 14.83 -2.82 -11.53
C TRP A 38 14.15 -2.96 -12.88
N LEU A 39 12.84 -3.23 -12.93
CA LEU A 39 12.07 -3.27 -14.17
C LEU A 39 12.20 -1.95 -14.94
N MET A 40 12.00 -0.82 -14.27
CA MET A 40 12.15 0.50 -14.87
C MET A 40 13.58 0.74 -15.38
N THR A 41 14.60 0.21 -14.70
CA THR A 41 15.99 0.32 -15.13
C THR A 41 16.24 -0.49 -16.42
N ILE A 42 15.78 -1.73 -16.49
CA ILE A 42 15.90 -2.59 -17.68
C ILE A 42 15.13 -1.97 -18.85
N THR A 43 13.89 -1.54 -18.63
CA THR A 43 13.08 -0.87 -19.66
C THR A 43 13.78 0.38 -20.21
N ARG A 44 14.43 1.17 -19.34
CA ARG A 44 15.23 2.31 -19.79
C ARG A 44 16.44 1.89 -20.64
N MET A 45 17.12 0.79 -20.30
CA MET A 45 18.19 0.26 -21.15
C MET A 45 17.67 -0.12 -22.54
N GLN A 46 16.47 -0.70 -22.63
CA GLN A 46 15.83 -1.02 -23.91
C GLN A 46 15.46 0.25 -24.70
N LEU A 47 14.76 1.21 -24.07
CA LEU A 47 14.19 2.36 -24.78
C LEU A 47 15.22 3.44 -25.13
N ILE A 48 16.16 3.73 -24.21
CA ILE A 48 17.11 4.82 -24.36
C ILE A 48 18.46 4.33 -24.90
N HIS A 49 18.92 3.17 -24.42
CA HIS A 49 20.22 2.63 -24.79
C HIS A 49 20.14 1.50 -25.82
N GLN A 50 18.93 1.26 -26.37
CA GLN A 50 18.66 0.32 -27.46
C GLN A 50 19.10 -1.12 -27.13
N LEU A 51 19.01 -1.52 -25.85
CA LEU A 51 19.28 -2.89 -25.45
C LEU A 51 18.28 -3.84 -26.13
N ASN A 52 18.80 -4.72 -27.01
CA ASN A 52 18.04 -5.82 -27.57
C ASN A 52 18.28 -7.08 -26.72
N ILE A 53 17.27 -7.55 -26.02
CA ILE A 53 17.40 -8.65 -25.07
C ILE A 53 17.54 -9.97 -25.77
N ASN A 54 18.66 -10.67 -25.51
CA ASN A 54 18.83 -12.08 -25.86
C ASN A 54 18.15 -12.94 -24.80
N ALA A 55 17.10 -13.65 -25.21
CA ALA A 55 16.24 -14.41 -24.30
C ALA A 55 16.88 -15.71 -23.77
N LEU A 56 17.91 -16.26 -24.41
CA LEU A 56 18.58 -17.52 -24.00
C LEU A 56 17.61 -18.65 -23.65
N ASP A 57 16.53 -18.86 -24.39
CA ASP A 57 15.48 -19.86 -24.15
C ASP A 57 14.57 -19.55 -22.91
N SER A 58 14.62 -18.34 -22.35
CA SER A 58 13.68 -17.90 -21.33
C SER A 58 12.36 -17.44 -21.96
N ALA A 59 11.25 -17.87 -21.40
CA ALA A 59 9.92 -17.42 -21.84
C ALA A 59 9.65 -15.95 -21.46
N ASP A 60 10.21 -15.48 -20.34
CA ASP A 60 10.13 -14.09 -19.88
C ASP A 60 11.49 -13.64 -19.31
N PRO A 61 12.42 -13.22 -20.21
CA PRO A 61 13.77 -12.86 -19.82
C PRO A 61 13.82 -11.60 -18.95
N VAL A 62 12.93 -10.62 -19.16
CA VAL A 62 12.89 -9.40 -18.36
C VAL A 62 12.49 -9.73 -16.92
N GLN A 63 11.44 -10.52 -16.76
CA GLN A 63 10.97 -10.95 -15.45
C GLN A 63 12.03 -11.75 -14.70
N ALA A 64 12.74 -12.65 -15.37
CA ALA A 64 13.81 -13.44 -14.76
C ALA A 64 15.00 -12.57 -14.30
N MET A 65 15.38 -11.57 -15.10
CA MET A 65 16.40 -10.59 -14.72
C MET A 65 15.96 -9.72 -13.53
N VAL A 66 14.72 -9.22 -13.56
CA VAL A 66 14.15 -8.42 -12.45
C VAL A 66 14.13 -9.22 -11.17
N GLN A 67 13.69 -10.47 -11.21
CA GLN A 67 13.66 -11.34 -10.02
C GLN A 67 15.06 -11.55 -9.46
N HIS A 68 16.03 -11.90 -10.30
CA HIS A 68 17.41 -12.09 -9.84
C HIS A 68 17.99 -10.82 -9.20
N LEU A 69 17.80 -9.65 -9.84
CA LEU A 69 18.30 -8.37 -9.32
C LEU A 69 17.59 -7.98 -8.02
N ALA A 70 16.28 -8.17 -7.91
CA ALA A 70 15.55 -7.90 -6.69
C ALA A 70 16.00 -8.82 -5.53
N ASP A 71 16.21 -10.11 -5.81
CA ASP A 71 16.61 -11.08 -4.79
C ASP A 71 18.05 -10.88 -4.31
N THR A 72 18.95 -10.43 -5.18
CA THR A 72 20.37 -10.23 -4.86
C THR A 72 20.74 -8.80 -4.50
N GLN A 73 19.99 -7.82 -4.98
CA GLN A 73 20.23 -6.39 -4.86
C GLN A 73 18.90 -5.62 -4.62
N GLY A 74 18.03 -6.18 -3.78
CA GLY A 74 16.76 -5.62 -3.36
C GLY A 74 16.89 -4.68 -2.16
N LEU A 75 15.78 -4.44 -1.51
CA LEU A 75 15.68 -3.69 -0.25
C LEU A 75 15.22 -4.62 0.87
N ALA A 76 15.68 -4.38 2.09
CA ALA A 76 15.11 -5.02 3.26
C ALA A 76 13.69 -4.50 3.54
N PRO A 77 12.82 -5.26 4.24
CA PRO A 77 11.49 -4.82 4.61
C PRO A 77 11.44 -3.46 5.30
N GLU A 78 12.37 -3.21 6.21
CA GLU A 78 12.50 -1.95 6.95
C GLU A 78 12.90 -0.77 6.06
N GLU A 79 13.74 -1.01 5.05
CA GLU A 79 14.17 0.01 4.11
C GLU A 79 13.07 0.46 3.16
N SER A 80 12.14 -0.45 2.80
CA SER A 80 11.07 -0.17 1.86
C SER A 80 9.80 0.34 2.54
N GLN A 81 9.53 -0.07 3.79
CA GLN A 81 8.28 0.17 4.51
C GLN A 81 7.83 1.63 4.49
N PRO A 82 8.66 2.64 4.78
CA PRO A 82 8.20 4.04 4.85
C PRO A 82 7.74 4.61 3.51
N PHE A 83 8.14 3.97 2.40
CA PHE A 83 7.96 4.50 1.04
C PHE A 83 7.14 3.59 0.13
N ARG A 84 6.61 2.46 0.65
CA ARG A 84 5.82 1.50 -0.14
C ARG A 84 4.52 2.05 -0.70
N TYR A 85 4.00 3.14 -0.14
CA TYR A 85 2.79 3.79 -0.63
C TYR A 85 2.80 4.09 -2.14
N ILE A 86 3.98 4.38 -2.73
CA ILE A 86 4.08 4.59 -4.18
C ILE A 86 3.87 3.28 -4.97
N LEU A 87 4.39 2.17 -4.45
CA LEU A 87 4.24 0.84 -5.05
C LEU A 87 2.80 0.34 -4.91
N GLU A 88 2.18 0.64 -3.78
CA GLU A 88 0.79 0.34 -3.44
C GLU A 88 -0.22 1.27 -4.14
N ARG A 89 0.25 2.22 -4.96
CA ARG A 89 -0.59 3.20 -5.66
C ARG A 89 -1.51 4.00 -4.75
N ARG A 90 -0.98 4.45 -3.60
CA ARG A 90 -1.69 5.34 -2.67
C ARG A 90 -1.52 6.79 -3.14
N LEU A 91 -2.34 7.20 -4.10
CA LEU A 91 -2.19 8.47 -4.82
C LEU A 91 -2.39 9.72 -3.95
N ASN A 92 -3.07 9.57 -2.80
CA ASN A 92 -3.38 10.67 -1.89
C ASN A 92 -2.38 10.80 -0.72
N THR A 93 -1.24 10.11 -0.79
CA THR A 93 -0.21 10.22 0.26
C THR A 93 0.47 11.58 0.17
N ILE A 94 0.43 12.33 1.27
CA ILE A 94 1.21 13.57 1.46
C ILE A 94 2.56 13.14 2.05
N GLU A 95 3.63 13.34 1.29
CA GLU A 95 4.96 12.91 1.66
C GLU A 95 5.52 13.74 2.83
N GLN A 96 6.06 13.04 3.84
CA GLN A 96 6.81 13.62 4.95
C GLN A 96 8.27 13.20 4.77
N LEU A 97 9.07 13.98 4.07
CA LEU A 97 10.40 13.56 3.63
C LEU A 97 11.53 13.90 4.61
N GLY A 98 11.24 14.65 5.66
CA GLY A 98 12.15 14.91 6.78
C GLY A 98 13.33 15.82 6.50
N ASP A 99 13.73 16.02 5.24
CA ASP A 99 14.82 16.89 4.82
C ASP A 99 14.35 17.91 3.80
N GLU A 100 14.68 19.18 4.04
CA GLU A 100 14.22 20.30 3.23
C GLU A 100 14.85 20.29 1.83
N HIS A 101 16.13 19.96 1.72
CA HIS A 101 16.81 19.91 0.42
C HIS A 101 16.30 18.74 -0.41
N PHE A 102 16.17 17.56 0.20
CA PHE A 102 15.59 16.39 -0.46
C PHE A 102 14.16 16.67 -0.94
N ALA A 103 13.31 17.18 -0.06
CA ALA A 103 11.94 17.58 -0.41
C ALA A 103 11.91 18.66 -1.49
N GLY A 104 12.66 19.73 -1.29
CA GLY A 104 12.68 20.90 -2.17
C GLY A 104 13.32 20.66 -3.54
N VAL A 105 14.11 19.61 -3.71
CA VAL A 105 14.84 19.33 -4.95
C VAL A 105 14.33 18.06 -5.64
N CYS A 106 14.23 16.93 -4.93
CA CYS A 106 13.83 15.66 -5.52
C CYS A 106 12.32 15.55 -5.75
N SER A 107 11.49 16.16 -4.89
CA SER A 107 10.02 16.01 -4.94
C SER A 107 9.31 17.04 -5.81
N ARG A 108 10.03 17.90 -6.51
CA ARG A 108 9.42 18.92 -7.40
C ARG A 108 8.84 18.36 -8.70
N CYS A 109 9.35 17.22 -9.15
CA CYS A 109 8.96 16.64 -10.44
C CYS A 109 8.29 15.27 -10.29
N HIS A 110 8.56 14.56 -9.20
CA HIS A 110 7.98 13.25 -8.89
C HIS A 110 8.04 13.02 -7.37
N THR A 111 7.42 11.97 -6.88
CA THR A 111 7.44 11.62 -5.45
C THR A 111 8.87 11.37 -4.96
N GLY A 112 9.19 11.82 -3.73
CA GLY A 112 10.47 11.55 -3.07
C GLY A 112 10.69 10.06 -2.82
N ALA A 113 9.63 9.29 -2.58
CA ALA A 113 9.67 7.83 -2.45
C ALA A 113 10.37 7.15 -3.61
N ARG A 114 10.32 7.70 -4.82
CA ARG A 114 11.00 7.15 -6.00
C ARG A 114 12.53 7.14 -5.83
N ALA A 115 13.10 8.14 -5.16
CA ALA A 115 14.52 8.13 -4.79
C ALA A 115 14.76 7.28 -3.54
N ALA A 116 13.89 7.39 -2.53
CA ALA A 116 14.02 6.68 -1.26
C ALA A 116 13.89 5.15 -1.36
N LEU A 117 13.27 4.62 -2.42
CA LEU A 117 13.22 3.18 -2.74
C LEU A 117 14.43 2.71 -3.57
N GLN A 118 15.56 3.41 -3.44
CA GLN A 118 16.84 3.03 -4.03
C GLN A 118 17.95 3.14 -2.98
N ARG A 119 19.01 2.38 -3.16
CA ARG A 119 20.24 2.45 -2.39
C ARG A 119 21.41 2.53 -3.37
N ARG A 120 22.38 3.40 -3.09
CA ARG A 120 23.52 3.61 -3.96
C ARG A 120 24.73 4.02 -3.12
N ASN A 121 25.94 3.78 -3.66
CA ASN A 121 27.11 4.50 -3.15
C ASN A 121 27.10 5.96 -3.65
N ILE A 122 28.00 6.77 -3.10
CA ILE A 122 28.04 8.22 -3.40
C ILE A 122 28.31 8.51 -4.88
N GLU A 123 29.14 7.69 -5.54
CA GLU A 123 29.45 7.83 -6.96
C GLU A 123 28.22 7.57 -7.82
N GLU A 124 27.41 6.58 -7.49
CA GLU A 124 26.19 6.28 -8.24
C GLU A 124 25.07 7.29 -7.96
N TRP A 125 24.99 7.88 -6.75
CA TRP A 125 24.13 9.02 -6.51
C TRP A 125 24.57 10.24 -7.34
N THR A 126 25.85 10.56 -7.39
CA THR A 126 26.40 11.63 -8.23
C THR A 126 26.07 11.41 -9.71
N ARG A 127 26.30 10.20 -10.23
CA ARG A 127 25.95 9.85 -11.62
C ARG A 127 24.48 9.97 -11.92
N LEU A 128 23.60 9.68 -10.95
CA LEU A 128 22.17 9.87 -11.11
C LEU A 128 21.81 11.35 -11.33
N ILE A 129 22.51 12.28 -10.68
CA ILE A 129 22.28 13.71 -10.90
C ILE A 129 22.72 14.14 -12.29
N HIS A 130 23.92 13.71 -12.73
CA HIS A 130 24.36 13.93 -14.10
C HIS A 130 23.42 13.31 -15.14
N PHE A 131 22.87 12.11 -14.84
CA PHE A 131 21.86 11.49 -15.69
C PHE A 131 20.58 12.34 -15.80
N HIS A 132 20.10 12.93 -14.69
CA HIS A 132 18.96 13.83 -14.72
C HIS A 132 19.22 15.03 -15.64
N LEU A 133 20.38 15.65 -15.53
CA LEU A 133 20.76 16.78 -16.37
C LEU A 133 20.84 16.36 -17.85
N GLY A 134 21.41 15.19 -18.14
CA GLY A 134 21.54 14.65 -19.50
C GLY A 134 20.20 14.30 -20.15
N GLN A 135 19.22 13.79 -19.36
CA GLN A 135 17.89 13.42 -19.88
C GLN A 135 16.91 14.62 -19.89
N TYR A 136 17.08 15.54 -18.97
CA TYR A 136 16.17 16.69 -18.77
C TYR A 136 16.99 17.98 -18.65
N PRO A 137 17.68 18.44 -19.72
CA PRO A 137 18.60 19.57 -19.64
C PRO A 137 17.93 20.88 -19.20
N SER A 138 16.60 20.98 -19.36
CA SER A 138 15.83 22.13 -18.88
C SER A 138 15.64 22.19 -17.35
N ILE A 139 16.08 21.16 -16.60
CA ILE A 139 15.85 21.10 -15.15
C ILE A 139 16.51 22.26 -14.39
N GLU A 140 17.65 22.78 -14.88
CA GLU A 140 18.38 23.87 -14.26
C GLU A 140 17.69 25.22 -14.35
N TYR A 141 16.81 25.44 -15.33
CA TYR A 141 16.14 26.72 -15.53
C TYR A 141 14.62 26.64 -15.66
N SER A 142 14.06 25.45 -15.53
CA SER A 142 12.60 25.26 -15.48
C SER A 142 12.14 24.93 -14.05
N SER A 143 11.59 23.75 -13.82
CA SER A 143 11.01 23.37 -12.53
C SER A 143 12.06 23.12 -11.43
N GLY A 144 13.28 22.73 -11.77
CA GLY A 144 14.35 22.43 -10.80
C GLY A 144 15.19 23.66 -10.44
N GLY A 145 15.50 24.53 -11.42
CA GLY A 145 16.50 25.58 -11.29
C GLY A 145 15.96 27.01 -11.35
N ARG A 146 14.65 27.23 -11.44
CA ARG A 146 14.09 28.59 -11.61
C ARG A 146 14.40 29.53 -10.44
N ASP A 147 14.38 29.02 -9.22
CA ASP A 147 14.49 29.76 -7.96
C ASP A 147 15.73 29.35 -7.13
N ARG A 148 16.60 28.49 -7.67
CA ARG A 148 17.78 27.94 -6.97
C ARG A 148 18.85 27.44 -7.93
N ASP A 149 20.08 27.33 -7.44
CA ASP A 149 21.18 26.65 -8.14
C ASP A 149 21.05 25.13 -7.94
N TRP A 150 20.12 24.51 -8.68
CA TRP A 150 19.72 23.12 -8.54
C TRP A 150 20.92 22.16 -8.59
N PHE A 151 21.80 22.33 -9.57
CA PHE A 151 22.89 21.39 -9.80
C PHE A 151 23.93 21.39 -8.67
N ASN A 152 24.32 22.59 -8.20
CA ASN A 152 25.26 22.70 -7.09
C ASN A 152 24.65 22.21 -5.76
N ILE A 153 23.38 22.51 -5.49
CA ILE A 153 22.66 22.01 -4.32
C ILE A 153 22.61 20.47 -4.36
N MET A 154 22.25 19.91 -5.53
CA MET A 154 22.18 18.45 -5.67
C MET A 154 23.53 17.77 -5.43
N LEU A 155 24.62 18.28 -5.99
CA LEU A 155 25.94 17.65 -5.87
C LEU A 155 26.55 17.83 -4.48
N ASN A 156 26.41 19.01 -3.87
CA ASN A 156 27.17 19.36 -2.67
C ASN A 156 26.38 19.16 -1.36
N GLU A 157 25.05 19.09 -1.42
CA GLU A 157 24.18 18.96 -0.26
C GLU A 157 23.33 17.70 -0.32
N THR A 158 22.55 17.53 -1.40
CA THR A 158 21.60 16.40 -1.49
C THR A 158 22.27 15.05 -1.71
N VAL A 159 23.32 14.96 -2.54
CA VAL A 159 24.04 13.69 -2.78
C VAL A 159 24.72 13.16 -1.53
N PRO A 160 25.47 13.96 -0.73
CA PRO A 160 25.99 13.51 0.56
C PRO A 160 24.89 13.00 1.50
N TRP A 161 23.79 13.73 1.61
CA TRP A 161 22.64 13.34 2.43
C TRP A 161 22.00 12.03 1.94
N LEU A 162 21.82 11.85 0.63
CA LEU A 162 21.32 10.59 0.06
C LEU A 162 22.25 9.41 0.33
N ALA A 163 23.56 9.62 0.24
CA ALA A 163 24.54 8.58 0.51
C ALA A 163 24.56 8.15 1.99
N GLU A 164 24.26 9.08 2.90
CA GLU A 164 24.14 8.81 4.33
C GLU A 164 22.82 8.12 4.69
N ASN A 165 21.69 8.62 4.17
CA ASN A 165 20.35 8.14 4.55
C ASN A 165 19.85 6.96 3.71
N PHE A 166 20.34 6.79 2.49
CA PHE A 166 20.03 5.69 1.59
C PHE A 166 21.30 4.99 1.06
N PRO A 167 22.18 4.51 1.96
CA PRO A 167 23.46 3.92 1.59
C PRO A 167 23.30 2.61 0.84
N LEU A 168 24.29 2.27 0.01
CA LEU A 168 24.33 0.98 -0.69
C LEU A 168 24.32 -0.19 0.28
N GLU A 169 25.14 -0.13 1.32
CA GLU A 169 25.19 -1.15 2.37
C GLU A 169 24.49 -0.64 3.63
N SER A 170 23.67 -1.48 4.23
CA SER A 170 22.98 -1.19 5.49
C SER A 170 22.91 -2.44 6.38
N PRO A 171 22.90 -2.28 7.70
CA PRO A 171 22.70 -3.40 8.62
C PRO A 171 21.41 -4.17 8.31
N ALA A 172 20.29 -3.48 8.08
CA ALA A 172 19.01 -4.08 7.76
C ALA A 172 19.07 -4.99 6.51
N TRP A 173 19.78 -4.57 5.47
CA TRP A 173 19.96 -5.40 4.28
C TRP A 173 20.87 -6.59 4.53
N ASN A 174 21.95 -6.42 5.27
CA ASN A 174 22.88 -7.50 5.58
C ASN A 174 22.20 -8.58 6.42
N ASP A 175 21.47 -8.19 7.45
CA ASP A 175 20.68 -9.10 8.28
C ASP A 175 19.58 -9.80 7.45
N TRP A 176 18.89 -9.06 6.58
CA TRP A 176 17.86 -9.61 5.72
C TRP A 176 18.42 -10.63 4.71
N LYS A 177 19.55 -10.37 4.09
CA LYS A 177 20.17 -11.32 3.14
C LYS A 177 20.43 -12.68 3.79
N GLU A 178 20.86 -12.71 5.02
CA GLU A 178 21.21 -13.92 5.76
C GLU A 178 20.00 -14.61 6.41
N ALA A 179 18.90 -13.88 6.65
CA ALA A 179 17.71 -14.42 7.26
C ALA A 179 17.02 -15.46 6.37
N ALA A 180 16.46 -16.50 6.99
CA ALA A 180 15.57 -17.44 6.30
C ALA A 180 14.35 -16.71 5.76
N LYS A 181 13.98 -17.01 4.50
CA LYS A 181 12.82 -16.38 3.87
C LYS A 181 11.57 -17.23 4.10
N PRO A 182 10.46 -16.63 4.57
CA PRO A 182 9.21 -17.35 4.74
C PRO A 182 8.65 -17.74 3.35
N VAL A 183 8.12 -18.97 3.25
CA VAL A 183 7.39 -19.41 2.06
C VAL A 183 5.94 -18.98 2.17
N GLN A 184 5.34 -18.51 1.08
CA GLN A 184 4.00 -17.93 1.09
C GLN A 184 2.89 -18.95 0.77
N THR A 185 3.24 -20.20 0.48
CA THR A 185 2.26 -21.29 0.28
C THR A 185 1.33 -21.45 1.48
N GLY A 186 0.05 -21.70 1.20
CA GLY A 186 -0.97 -22.00 2.19
C GLY A 186 -2.19 -21.12 2.14
N ALA A 187 -3.03 -21.26 3.16
CA ALA A 187 -4.27 -20.50 3.30
C ALA A 187 -4.09 -19.30 4.23
N TRP A 188 -4.67 -18.19 3.80
CA TRP A 188 -4.62 -16.90 4.48
C TRP A 188 -6.01 -16.36 4.70
N ARG A 189 -6.29 -15.82 5.88
CA ARG A 189 -7.49 -15.05 6.17
C ARG A 189 -7.24 -13.60 5.80
N ILE A 190 -8.11 -13.03 4.98
CA ILE A 190 -8.02 -11.64 4.50
C ILE A 190 -9.02 -10.79 5.25
N ILE A 191 -8.55 -9.65 5.74
CA ILE A 191 -9.38 -8.54 6.22
C ILE A 191 -8.95 -7.29 5.45
N GLY A 192 -9.92 -6.51 4.98
CA GLY A 192 -9.65 -5.30 4.21
C GLY A 192 -10.74 -4.25 4.37
N ASN A 193 -10.48 -3.06 3.81
CA ASN A 193 -11.45 -1.98 3.68
C ASN A 193 -11.24 -1.27 2.34
N MET A 194 -12.32 -1.09 1.59
CA MET A 194 -12.32 -0.36 0.32
C MET A 194 -13.18 0.89 0.47
N PRO A 195 -12.60 2.08 0.38
CA PRO A 195 -13.37 3.32 0.40
C PRO A 195 -14.51 3.28 -0.63
N GLY A 196 -15.70 3.69 -0.22
CA GLY A 196 -16.93 3.63 -1.03
C GLY A 196 -17.64 2.27 -1.07
N ARG A 197 -16.98 1.17 -0.62
CA ARG A 197 -17.59 -0.19 -0.54
C ARG A 197 -17.60 -0.78 0.86
N GLY A 198 -16.74 -0.30 1.76
CA GLY A 198 -16.69 -0.74 3.15
C GLY A 198 -15.76 -1.91 3.42
N GLY A 199 -15.95 -2.58 4.56
CA GLY A 199 -15.14 -3.69 5.04
C GLY A 199 -15.27 -4.93 4.17
N PHE A 200 -14.19 -5.69 4.09
CA PHE A 200 -14.07 -6.95 3.35
C PHE A 200 -13.48 -8.05 4.24
N ALA A 201 -14.05 -9.24 4.16
CA ALA A 201 -13.50 -10.42 4.78
C ALA A 201 -13.46 -11.60 3.81
N GLY A 202 -12.31 -12.29 3.71
CA GLY A 202 -12.15 -13.34 2.73
C GLY A 202 -10.99 -14.27 3.00
N TYR A 203 -10.61 -15.01 1.98
CA TYR A 203 -9.52 -15.97 1.96
C TYR A 203 -8.66 -15.78 0.72
N LEU A 204 -7.38 -16.04 0.89
CA LEU A 204 -6.43 -16.23 -0.18
C LEU A 204 -5.78 -17.59 0.01
N GLU A 205 -5.76 -18.40 -1.04
CA GLU A 205 -5.04 -19.67 -1.09
C GLU A 205 -3.91 -19.52 -2.12
N ALA A 206 -2.67 -19.74 -1.68
CA ALA A 206 -1.48 -19.66 -2.51
C ALA A 206 -0.85 -21.05 -2.63
N GLU A 207 -0.64 -21.50 -3.88
CA GLU A 207 0.02 -22.76 -4.19
C GLU A 207 1.29 -22.46 -4.99
N GLU A 208 2.44 -22.89 -4.48
CA GLU A 208 3.72 -22.69 -5.15
C GLU A 208 3.84 -23.62 -6.36
N THR A 209 4.02 -23.03 -7.55
CA THR A 209 4.19 -23.76 -8.82
C THR A 209 5.64 -23.84 -9.27
N ALA A 210 6.45 -22.89 -8.84
CA ALA A 210 7.91 -22.86 -8.98
C ALA A 210 8.46 -21.96 -7.87
N LYS A 211 9.76 -21.96 -7.67
CA LYS A 211 10.39 -21.11 -6.63
C LYS A 211 9.90 -19.66 -6.74
N ASP A 212 9.32 -19.15 -5.66
CA ASP A 212 8.80 -17.78 -5.53
C ASP A 212 7.66 -17.43 -6.52
N ARG A 213 7.02 -18.43 -7.14
CA ARG A 213 5.89 -18.28 -8.06
C ARG A 213 4.69 -19.08 -7.58
N TYR A 214 3.53 -18.46 -7.58
CA TYR A 214 2.32 -19.02 -6.98
C TYR A 214 1.12 -18.86 -7.91
N THR A 215 0.24 -19.86 -7.93
CA THR A 215 -1.15 -19.67 -8.31
C THR A 215 -1.94 -19.24 -7.10
N VAL A 216 -2.93 -18.38 -7.32
CA VAL A 216 -3.72 -17.76 -6.25
C VAL A 216 -5.19 -17.97 -6.51
N LYS A 217 -5.92 -18.39 -5.46
CA LYS A 217 -7.37 -18.33 -5.38
C LYS A 217 -7.76 -17.30 -4.34
N PHE A 218 -8.62 -16.38 -4.72
CA PHE A 218 -9.11 -15.31 -3.86
C PHE A 218 -10.63 -15.36 -3.79
N ARG A 219 -11.21 -15.27 -2.58
CA ARG A 219 -12.66 -15.25 -2.37
C ARG A 219 -13.02 -14.56 -1.08
N GLY A 220 -14.12 -13.87 -1.08
CA GLY A 220 -14.68 -13.22 0.10
C GLY A 220 -15.86 -12.35 -0.23
N GLU A 221 -16.29 -11.56 0.73
CA GLU A 221 -17.45 -10.68 0.60
C GLU A 221 -17.21 -9.36 1.35
N PHE A 222 -17.86 -8.33 0.85
CA PHE A 222 -17.97 -7.05 1.54
C PHE A 222 -19.03 -7.12 2.65
N ASP A 223 -19.03 -6.13 3.54
CA ASP A 223 -20.05 -6.02 4.61
C ASP A 223 -21.49 -5.89 4.06
N SER A 224 -21.64 -5.42 2.81
CA SER A 224 -22.90 -5.42 2.06
C SER A 224 -23.38 -6.81 1.69
N GLY A 225 -22.55 -7.84 1.74
CA GLY A 225 -22.80 -9.18 1.23
C GLY A 225 -22.38 -9.39 -0.23
N ASP A 226 -21.84 -8.35 -0.89
CA ASP A 226 -21.39 -8.45 -2.28
C ASP A 226 -20.12 -9.32 -2.36
N PRO A 227 -20.13 -10.41 -3.16
CA PRO A 227 -18.97 -11.28 -3.28
C PRO A 227 -17.88 -10.66 -4.15
N LEU A 228 -16.63 -11.03 -3.86
CA LEU A 228 -15.48 -10.77 -4.72
C LEU A 228 -14.62 -12.03 -4.74
N GLN A 229 -14.48 -12.67 -5.92
CA GLN A 229 -13.77 -13.92 -6.05
C GLN A 229 -13.15 -14.12 -7.43
N GLY A 230 -12.10 -14.90 -7.49
CA GLY A 230 -11.43 -15.28 -8.72
C GLY A 230 -10.06 -15.89 -8.47
N THR A 231 -9.23 -15.86 -9.49
CA THR A 231 -7.90 -16.50 -9.49
C THR A 231 -6.86 -15.60 -10.14
N GLY A 232 -5.61 -15.98 -9.99
CA GLY A 232 -4.49 -15.33 -10.66
C GLY A 232 -3.17 -15.92 -10.27
N ASP A 233 -2.11 -15.17 -10.53
CA ASP A 233 -0.74 -15.57 -10.29
C ASP A 233 -0.02 -14.53 -9.43
N ALA A 234 0.96 -15.00 -8.66
CA ALA A 234 1.79 -14.13 -7.84
C ALA A 234 3.27 -14.50 -7.93
N ILE A 235 4.10 -13.50 -7.67
CA ILE A 235 5.55 -13.64 -7.55
C ILE A 235 5.96 -13.00 -6.23
N VAL A 236 6.87 -13.66 -5.51
CA VAL A 236 7.56 -13.10 -4.35
C VAL A 236 8.95 -12.68 -4.77
N TYR A 237 9.29 -11.43 -4.50
CA TYR A 237 10.63 -10.88 -4.70
C TYR A 237 11.29 -10.64 -3.36
N THR A 238 12.60 -10.74 -3.31
CA THR A 238 13.39 -10.43 -2.09
C THR A 238 12.95 -11.24 -0.87
N GLY A 239 12.12 -12.29 -1.08
CA GLY A 239 11.57 -13.16 -0.05
C GLY A 239 10.41 -12.59 0.76
N TYR A 240 9.93 -11.36 0.49
CA TYR A 240 8.81 -10.75 1.22
C TYR A 240 7.87 -9.90 0.36
N GLU A 241 8.31 -9.44 -0.80
CA GLU A 241 7.54 -8.54 -1.67
C GLU A 241 6.59 -9.34 -2.55
N TRP A 242 5.37 -9.52 -2.11
CA TRP A 242 4.30 -10.19 -2.87
C TRP A 242 3.71 -9.27 -3.93
N ARG A 243 3.70 -9.75 -5.18
CA ARG A 243 3.06 -9.09 -6.31
C ARG A 243 2.17 -10.08 -7.01
N ALA A 244 0.85 -9.83 -6.99
CA ALA A 244 -0.11 -10.68 -7.69
C ALA A 244 -0.90 -9.91 -8.73
N SER A 245 -1.32 -10.65 -9.75
CA SER A 245 -2.29 -10.23 -10.75
C SER A 245 -3.49 -11.17 -10.65
N LEU A 246 -4.67 -10.63 -10.39
CA LEU A 246 -5.88 -11.40 -10.14
C LEU A 246 -6.99 -10.95 -11.09
N THR A 247 -7.72 -11.91 -11.65
CA THR A 247 -9.00 -11.68 -12.32
C THR A 247 -10.11 -12.01 -11.32
N LEU A 248 -10.82 -11.00 -10.83
CA LEU A 248 -11.90 -11.14 -9.85
C LEU A 248 -13.21 -10.67 -10.46
N GLY A 249 -14.12 -11.63 -10.76
CA GLY A 249 -15.27 -11.35 -11.63
C GLY A 249 -14.78 -10.92 -13.02
N ASP A 250 -15.25 -9.79 -13.50
CA ASP A 250 -14.88 -9.21 -14.80
C ASP A 250 -13.77 -8.17 -14.72
N ALA A 251 -13.13 -7.99 -13.55
CA ALA A 251 -12.15 -6.95 -13.32
C ALA A 251 -10.75 -7.50 -13.01
N GLU A 252 -9.74 -6.79 -13.50
CA GLU A 252 -8.34 -7.09 -13.26
C GLU A 252 -7.83 -6.30 -12.05
N PHE A 253 -7.19 -7.01 -11.12
CA PHE A 253 -6.63 -6.43 -9.91
C PHE A 253 -5.13 -6.69 -9.80
N ARG A 254 -4.44 -5.76 -9.14
CA ARG A 254 -3.08 -5.94 -8.67
C ARG A 254 -3.04 -6.00 -7.15
N GLN A 255 -2.24 -6.92 -6.61
CA GLN A 255 -1.88 -6.92 -5.19
C GLN A 255 -0.41 -6.56 -5.03
N VAL A 256 -0.15 -5.60 -4.17
CA VAL A 256 1.18 -5.20 -3.71
C VAL A 256 1.17 -5.32 -2.20
N LEU A 257 1.68 -6.45 -1.71
CA LEU A 257 1.76 -6.73 -0.28
C LEU A 257 3.22 -6.96 0.13
N ALA A 258 3.50 -6.78 1.41
CA ALA A 258 4.77 -7.12 2.02
C ALA A 258 4.54 -8.10 3.17
N GLY A 259 5.24 -9.22 3.12
CA GLY A 259 5.28 -10.21 4.20
C GLY A 259 6.14 -9.73 5.36
N ASN A 260 5.76 -10.08 6.58
CA ASN A 260 6.63 -9.92 7.73
C ASN A 260 7.65 -11.07 7.83
N ALA A 261 8.69 -10.88 8.63
CA ALA A 261 9.83 -11.80 8.70
C ALA A 261 9.45 -13.20 9.22
N ASP A 262 8.42 -13.31 10.06
CA ASP A 262 7.94 -14.60 10.60
C ASP A 262 6.99 -15.34 9.65
N GLY A 263 6.61 -14.71 8.51
CA GLY A 263 5.68 -15.28 7.53
C GLY A 263 4.24 -15.40 8.04
N ALA A 264 3.88 -14.74 9.14
CA ALA A 264 2.55 -14.83 9.73
C ALA A 264 1.54 -13.87 9.11
N THR A 265 2.01 -12.73 8.58
CA THR A 265 1.16 -11.72 7.94
C THR A 265 1.77 -11.16 6.66
N MET A 266 0.90 -10.72 5.75
CA MET A 266 1.24 -9.85 4.64
C MET A 266 0.30 -8.64 4.67
N GLN A 267 0.83 -7.44 4.42
CA GLN A 267 0.07 -6.20 4.44
C GLN A 267 0.38 -5.35 3.21
N GLY A 268 -0.60 -4.60 2.75
CA GLY A 268 -0.48 -3.66 1.64
C GLY A 268 -1.82 -3.37 0.99
N ARG A 269 -1.84 -3.27 -0.32
CA ARG A 269 -3.03 -2.86 -1.06
C ARG A 269 -3.32 -3.76 -2.26
N MET A 270 -4.61 -3.96 -2.53
CA MET A 270 -5.12 -4.49 -3.79
C MET A 270 -5.91 -3.39 -4.50
N TYR A 271 -5.69 -3.19 -5.80
CA TYR A 271 -6.33 -2.13 -6.57
C TYR A 271 -6.67 -2.58 -7.99
N LEU A 272 -7.64 -1.90 -8.60
CA LEU A 272 -8.03 -2.12 -10.01
C LEU A 272 -6.89 -1.70 -10.95
N LEU A 273 -6.63 -2.51 -11.97
CA LEU A 273 -5.55 -2.24 -12.92
C LEU A 273 -5.82 -0.95 -13.73
N ASP A 274 -7.07 -0.74 -14.15
CA ASP A 274 -7.45 0.43 -14.96
C ASP A 274 -7.79 1.67 -14.12
N HIS A 275 -8.00 1.49 -12.81
CA HIS A 275 -8.32 2.52 -11.83
C HIS A 275 -7.52 2.32 -10.55
N GLU A 276 -6.21 2.58 -10.62
CA GLU A 276 -5.26 2.32 -9.53
C GLU A 276 -5.61 3.06 -8.22
N GLU A 277 -6.36 4.16 -8.30
CA GLU A 277 -6.89 4.87 -7.15
C GLU A 277 -7.98 4.07 -6.41
N THR A 278 -8.70 3.21 -7.13
CA THR A 278 -9.75 2.36 -6.56
C THR A 278 -9.13 1.07 -6.04
N GLY A 279 -9.09 0.94 -4.74
CA GLY A 279 -8.47 -0.24 -4.13
C GLY A 279 -8.80 -0.41 -2.67
N MET A 280 -8.35 -1.52 -2.13
CA MET A 280 -8.65 -2.01 -0.80
C MET A 280 -7.33 -2.21 -0.04
N ASP A 281 -7.24 -1.66 1.16
CA ASP A 281 -6.19 -2.00 2.10
C ASP A 281 -6.41 -3.41 2.62
N LEU A 282 -5.36 -4.24 2.61
CA LEU A 282 -5.44 -5.64 2.98
C LEU A 282 -4.45 -6.00 4.09
N THR A 283 -4.93 -6.83 4.99
CA THR A 283 -4.10 -7.68 5.85
C THR A 283 -4.46 -9.14 5.60
N ALA A 284 -3.48 -9.90 5.13
CA ALA A 284 -3.56 -11.35 5.02
C ALA A 284 -2.86 -11.97 6.23
N THR A 285 -3.57 -12.78 7.00
CA THR A 285 -3.04 -13.51 8.16
C THR A 285 -3.03 -15.00 7.85
N ARG A 286 -1.88 -15.64 8.00
CA ARG A 286 -1.73 -17.09 7.78
C ARG A 286 -2.65 -17.85 8.74
N ILE A 287 -3.41 -18.79 8.20
CA ILE A 287 -4.32 -19.61 9.00
C ILE A 287 -3.51 -20.65 9.75
N ALA A 288 -3.33 -20.42 11.05
CA ALA A 288 -2.66 -21.33 11.98
C ALA A 288 -3.20 -21.08 13.39
N GLY A 289 -3.73 -22.14 14.02
CA GLY A 289 -4.32 -22.04 15.36
C GLY A 289 -5.67 -21.33 15.40
N SER A 290 -5.85 -20.41 16.35
CA SER A 290 -7.08 -19.63 16.53
C SER A 290 -6.75 -18.14 16.63
N ARG A 291 -7.43 -17.31 15.83
CA ARG A 291 -7.22 -15.85 15.86
C ARG A 291 -8.46 -15.07 15.44
N LEU A 292 -8.91 -14.17 16.32
CA LEU A 292 -9.90 -13.14 16.01
C LEU A 292 -9.18 -11.95 15.33
N LEU A 293 -9.64 -11.53 14.17
CA LEU A 293 -8.96 -10.54 13.34
C LEU A 293 -9.74 -9.24 13.16
N ALA A 294 -11.07 -9.31 13.14
CA ALA A 294 -11.91 -8.14 12.95
C ALA A 294 -13.26 -8.27 13.64
N VAL A 295 -13.82 -7.11 13.96
CA VAL A 295 -15.19 -6.93 14.45
C VAL A 295 -15.84 -5.81 13.63
N VAL A 296 -17.03 -6.07 13.08
CA VAL A 296 -17.75 -5.13 12.21
C VAL A 296 -19.22 -5.06 12.60
N PRO A 297 -19.78 -3.86 12.83
CA PRO A 297 -19.07 -2.60 13.02
C PRO A 297 -18.18 -2.64 14.26
N ASN A 298 -17.06 -1.93 14.22
CA ASN A 298 -16.10 -1.85 15.31
C ASN A 298 -16.44 -0.73 16.34
N ARG A 299 -17.71 -0.37 16.45
CA ARG A 299 -18.19 0.70 17.32
C ARG A 299 -19.61 0.45 17.79
N ILE A 300 -19.94 0.95 18.98
CA ILE A 300 -21.29 0.90 19.57
C ILE A 300 -21.52 2.15 20.41
N ARG A 301 -22.72 2.74 20.29
CA ARG A 301 -23.11 3.86 21.13
C ARG A 301 -23.53 3.36 22.52
N ALA A 302 -23.10 4.04 23.58
CA ALA A 302 -23.54 3.76 24.94
C ALA A 302 -25.08 3.79 25.04
N GLY A 303 -25.65 2.83 25.76
CA GLY A 303 -27.09 2.67 25.93
C GLY A 303 -27.83 2.04 24.73
N THR A 304 -27.12 1.55 23.71
CA THR A 304 -27.74 0.92 22.53
C THR A 304 -27.32 -0.53 22.35
N SER A 305 -28.06 -1.25 21.51
CA SER A 305 -27.68 -2.58 21.04
C SER A 305 -27.22 -2.52 19.57
N ALA A 306 -26.33 -3.43 19.19
CA ALA A 306 -25.85 -3.58 17.82
C ALA A 306 -25.60 -5.06 17.49
N ARG A 307 -25.74 -5.37 16.21
CA ARG A 307 -25.31 -6.66 15.65
C ARG A 307 -23.87 -6.52 15.19
N LEU A 308 -22.99 -7.37 15.72
CA LEU A 308 -21.58 -7.41 15.39
C LEU A 308 -21.24 -8.70 14.66
N ARG A 309 -20.45 -8.59 13.58
CA ARG A 309 -19.81 -9.72 12.90
C ARG A 309 -18.38 -9.82 13.39
N LEU A 310 -18.02 -10.95 13.94
CA LEU A 310 -16.64 -11.35 14.25
C LEU A 310 -16.06 -12.09 13.05
N SER A 311 -14.83 -11.83 12.69
CA SER A 311 -14.11 -12.52 11.61
C SER A 311 -12.73 -12.97 12.07
N GLY A 312 -12.35 -14.20 11.74
CA GLY A 312 -11.08 -14.79 12.12
C GLY A 312 -10.92 -16.21 11.58
N PHE A 313 -10.25 -17.07 12.34
CA PHE A 313 -10.14 -18.51 12.07
C PHE A 313 -9.92 -19.28 13.37
N GLY A 314 -10.36 -20.54 13.40
CA GLY A 314 -10.25 -21.43 14.57
C GLY A 314 -10.96 -20.87 15.82
N LEU A 315 -12.06 -20.11 15.63
CA LEU A 315 -12.78 -19.41 16.70
C LEU A 315 -13.67 -20.35 17.50
N GLU A 316 -13.08 -21.01 18.48
CA GLU A 316 -13.77 -21.93 19.40
C GLU A 316 -13.72 -21.40 20.83
N GLY A 317 -14.64 -21.92 21.69
CA GLY A 317 -14.72 -21.52 23.11
C GLY A 317 -15.67 -20.37 23.39
N GLU A 318 -15.73 -19.88 24.59
CA GLU A 318 -16.64 -18.83 25.05
C GLU A 318 -16.29 -17.48 24.39
N ILE A 319 -17.33 -16.68 24.07
CA ILE A 319 -17.16 -15.31 23.61
C ILE A 319 -17.39 -14.38 24.81
N THR A 320 -16.42 -13.55 25.12
CA THR A 320 -16.45 -12.61 26.23
C THR A 320 -16.06 -11.21 25.79
N THR A 321 -16.48 -10.21 26.55
CA THR A 321 -16.24 -8.79 26.31
C THR A 321 -15.75 -8.11 27.58
N ASP A 322 -15.12 -6.94 27.42
CA ASP A 322 -14.78 -6.08 28.54
C ASP A 322 -16.03 -5.49 29.22
N ALA A 323 -15.85 -4.92 30.42
CA ALA A 323 -16.90 -4.28 31.19
C ALA A 323 -17.66 -3.18 30.42
N GLY A 324 -18.95 -3.04 30.71
CA GLY A 324 -19.84 -2.10 30.05
C GLY A 324 -20.44 -2.62 28.73
N LEU A 325 -20.13 -3.88 28.36
CA LEU A 325 -20.72 -4.57 27.24
C LEU A 325 -21.35 -5.89 27.67
N ARG A 326 -22.50 -6.24 27.11
CA ARG A 326 -23.20 -7.51 27.36
C ARG A 326 -23.57 -8.18 26.05
N ILE A 327 -23.21 -9.46 25.90
CA ILE A 327 -23.67 -10.29 24.78
C ILE A 327 -25.10 -10.71 25.11
N LEU A 328 -26.05 -10.27 24.28
CA LEU A 328 -27.46 -10.62 24.42
C LEU A 328 -27.77 -11.99 23.81
N SER A 329 -27.20 -12.24 22.61
CA SER A 329 -27.36 -13.51 21.92
C SER A 329 -26.21 -13.75 20.95
N ILE A 330 -25.96 -15.02 20.63
CA ILE A 330 -25.13 -15.46 19.52
C ILE A 330 -26.08 -15.93 18.43
N ILE A 331 -26.17 -15.18 17.33
CA ILE A 331 -27.12 -15.44 16.23
C ILE A 331 -26.60 -16.54 15.33
N GLU A 332 -25.31 -16.42 14.99
CA GLU A 332 -24.61 -17.39 14.14
C GLU A 332 -23.23 -17.66 14.72
N ARG A 333 -22.72 -18.87 14.51
CA ARG A 333 -21.39 -19.25 14.95
C ARG A 333 -20.75 -20.28 14.02
N GLY A 334 -19.53 -20.00 13.61
CA GLY A 334 -18.64 -20.88 12.87
C GLY A 334 -17.21 -20.79 13.37
N THR A 335 -16.33 -21.60 12.81
CA THR A 335 -14.89 -21.60 13.16
C THR A 335 -14.14 -20.38 12.60
N ASP A 336 -14.71 -19.67 11.65
CA ASP A 336 -14.14 -18.48 10.98
C ASP A 336 -14.85 -17.17 11.32
N GLY A 337 -15.91 -17.23 12.14
CA GLY A 337 -16.64 -16.07 12.57
C GLY A 337 -17.85 -16.35 13.43
N ALA A 338 -18.46 -15.27 13.92
CA ALA A 338 -19.73 -15.30 14.63
C ALA A 338 -20.51 -14.01 14.37
N ILE A 339 -21.85 -14.08 14.48
CA ILE A 339 -22.72 -12.92 14.52
C ILE A 339 -23.32 -12.83 15.93
N LEU A 340 -23.10 -11.71 16.58
CA LEU A 340 -23.58 -11.43 17.93
C LEU A 340 -24.59 -10.30 17.94
N GLU A 341 -25.53 -10.36 18.85
CA GLU A 341 -26.24 -9.19 19.34
C GLU A 341 -25.63 -8.76 20.68
N ILE A 342 -25.14 -7.53 20.74
CA ILE A 342 -24.45 -6.97 21.90
C ILE A 342 -25.11 -5.68 22.33
N GLN A 343 -25.10 -5.39 23.64
CA GLN A 343 -25.57 -4.15 24.23
C GLN A 343 -24.43 -3.45 24.98
N ALA A 344 -24.30 -2.14 24.77
CA ALA A 344 -23.49 -1.30 25.62
C ALA A 344 -24.36 -0.71 26.74
N ASP A 345 -23.86 -0.73 27.97
CA ASP A 345 -24.53 -0.11 29.11
C ASP A 345 -24.64 1.40 28.91
N ALA A 346 -25.71 2.01 29.48
CA ALA A 346 -25.95 3.43 29.26
C ALA A 346 -24.87 4.33 29.90
N ASP A 347 -24.24 3.82 30.95
CA ASP A 347 -23.17 4.45 31.71
C ASP A 347 -21.78 3.90 31.35
N ALA A 348 -21.69 3.10 30.28
CA ALA A 348 -20.41 2.60 29.83
C ALA A 348 -19.45 3.74 29.47
N ALA A 349 -18.30 3.77 30.13
CA ALA A 349 -17.27 4.78 29.85
C ALA A 349 -16.84 4.76 28.41
N PRO A 350 -16.64 5.91 27.72
CA PRO A 350 -16.08 5.99 26.39
C PRO A 350 -14.72 5.32 26.29
N GLY A 351 -14.40 4.75 25.12
CA GLY A 351 -13.11 4.15 24.85
C GLY A 351 -13.18 2.75 24.22
N VAL A 352 -12.02 2.19 23.98
CA VAL A 352 -11.88 0.90 23.31
C VAL A 352 -12.16 -0.27 24.25
N ARG A 353 -12.66 -1.36 23.66
CA ARG A 353 -12.94 -2.62 24.36
C ARG A 353 -12.33 -3.78 23.60
N ALA A 354 -11.91 -4.80 24.34
CA ALA A 354 -11.52 -6.08 23.78
C ALA A 354 -12.72 -7.02 23.62
N ILE A 355 -12.65 -7.88 22.63
CA ILE A 355 -13.50 -9.06 22.48
C ILE A 355 -12.58 -10.29 22.45
N LYS A 356 -12.98 -11.34 23.17
CA LYS A 356 -12.26 -12.61 23.21
C LYS A 356 -13.16 -13.73 22.71
N VAL A 357 -12.55 -14.70 22.02
CA VAL A 357 -13.17 -15.96 21.62
C VAL A 357 -12.23 -17.07 22.06
N GLY A 358 -12.58 -17.79 23.12
CA GLY A 358 -11.69 -18.76 23.75
C GLY A 358 -10.37 -18.11 24.19
N GLN A 359 -9.26 -18.54 23.61
CA GLN A 359 -7.93 -17.99 23.89
C GLN A 359 -7.54 -16.82 22.98
N SER A 360 -8.30 -16.56 21.94
CA SER A 360 -8.02 -15.46 21.02
C SER A 360 -8.66 -14.16 21.48
N ALA A 361 -7.88 -13.09 21.56
CA ALA A 361 -8.34 -11.75 21.91
C ALA A 361 -7.99 -10.75 20.79
N LEU A 362 -8.91 -9.84 20.49
CA LEU A 362 -8.69 -8.65 19.69
C LEU A 362 -8.83 -7.40 20.57
N SER A 363 -7.82 -6.53 20.55
CA SER A 363 -7.84 -5.26 21.26
C SER A 363 -6.96 -4.26 20.48
N PRO A 364 -7.50 -3.10 20.05
CA PRO A 364 -8.91 -2.69 20.15
C PRO A 364 -9.82 -3.52 19.22
N ALA A 365 -10.99 -3.93 19.71
CA ALA A 365 -11.99 -4.61 18.89
C ALA A 365 -13.19 -3.73 18.62
N LEU A 366 -13.62 -2.95 19.62
CA LEU A 366 -14.83 -2.16 19.58
C LEU A 366 -14.64 -0.85 20.33
N THR A 367 -15.10 0.26 19.75
CA THR A 367 -15.14 1.57 20.43
C THR A 367 -16.53 1.83 21.01
N VAL A 368 -16.63 2.02 22.32
CA VAL A 368 -17.84 2.53 22.97
C VAL A 368 -17.78 4.06 22.96
N TYR A 369 -18.85 4.72 22.50
CA TYR A 369 -18.91 6.17 22.40
C TYR A 369 -20.26 6.71 22.88
N PRO A 370 -20.31 7.91 23.51
CA PRO A 370 -21.55 8.52 23.97
C PRO A 370 -22.33 9.21 22.85
N LYS A 371 -21.64 9.95 22.00
CA LYS A 371 -22.14 10.69 20.84
C LYS A 371 -21.04 10.95 19.84
N ILE A 372 -21.43 11.34 18.64
CA ILE A 372 -20.53 11.89 17.64
C ILE A 372 -20.53 13.40 17.82
N ASP A 373 -19.39 13.99 18.15
CA ASP A 373 -19.26 15.43 18.34
C ASP A 373 -18.90 16.14 17.04
N TYR A 374 -18.06 15.50 16.21
CA TYR A 374 -17.70 16.02 14.89
C TYR A 374 -17.30 14.89 13.93
N ILE A 375 -17.19 15.22 12.65
CA ILE A 375 -16.78 14.33 11.58
C ILE A 375 -15.54 14.90 10.92
N LYS A 376 -14.53 14.06 10.68
CA LYS A 376 -13.43 14.32 9.76
C LYS A 376 -13.66 13.57 8.45
N VAL A 377 -13.47 14.23 7.33
CA VAL A 377 -13.45 13.60 6.01
C VAL A 377 -12.02 13.19 5.72
N LEU A 378 -11.80 11.91 5.43
CA LEU A 378 -10.48 11.39 5.10
C LEU A 378 -10.49 10.71 3.72
N PRO A 379 -9.42 10.91 2.92
CA PRO A 379 -8.30 11.83 3.18
C PRO A 379 -8.77 13.30 3.17
N GLU A 380 -8.08 14.17 3.90
CA GLU A 380 -8.40 15.62 3.95
C GLU A 380 -8.15 16.30 2.60
N LEU A 381 -7.26 15.75 1.78
CA LEU A 381 -6.96 16.19 0.41
C LEU A 381 -6.87 14.97 -0.51
N ALA A 382 -7.57 15.02 -1.62
CA ALA A 382 -7.47 14.02 -2.67
C ALA A 382 -7.43 14.69 -4.05
N THR A 383 -6.76 14.05 -4.98
CA THR A 383 -6.68 14.52 -6.36
C THR A 383 -7.58 13.68 -7.25
N ALA A 384 -8.62 14.28 -7.81
CA ALA A 384 -9.33 13.74 -8.95
C ALA A 384 -8.73 14.37 -10.23
N ARG A 385 -8.55 13.59 -11.27
CA ARG A 385 -7.95 14.02 -12.52
C ARG A 385 -8.86 13.71 -13.69
N VAL A 386 -9.14 14.72 -14.51
CA VAL A 386 -9.76 14.54 -15.84
C VAL A 386 -8.81 13.73 -16.72
N GLY A 387 -9.37 12.95 -17.61
CA GLY A 387 -8.59 12.13 -18.54
C GLY A 387 -9.49 11.52 -19.63
N GLY A 388 -8.92 10.65 -20.43
CA GLY A 388 -9.66 10.01 -21.52
C GLY A 388 -9.61 10.79 -22.82
N ASN A 389 -10.50 11.59 -23.15
CA ASN A 389 -10.61 12.52 -24.30
C ASN A 389 -9.51 12.43 -25.39
N GLY A 390 -9.07 11.19 -25.74
CA GLY A 390 -7.97 10.93 -26.67
C GLY A 390 -6.56 11.13 -26.10
N GLY A 391 -6.42 11.48 -24.84
CA GLY A 391 -5.14 11.55 -24.12
C GLY A 391 -4.66 10.19 -23.62
N SER A 392 -3.37 10.11 -23.26
CA SER A 392 -2.73 8.89 -22.74
C SER A 392 -3.00 8.65 -21.25
N GLN A 393 -3.68 9.60 -20.57
CA GLN A 393 -3.96 9.50 -19.14
C GLN A 393 -5.41 9.11 -18.91
N THR A 394 -5.64 8.11 -18.06
CA THR A 394 -6.97 7.73 -17.59
C THR A 394 -7.50 8.75 -16.59
N PRO A 395 -8.84 8.92 -16.46
CA PRO A 395 -9.44 9.67 -15.35
C PRO A 395 -9.02 9.04 -14.02
N VAL A 396 -8.92 9.86 -12.97
CA VAL A 396 -8.67 9.41 -11.60
C VAL A 396 -9.78 9.95 -10.72
N ASN A 397 -10.45 9.05 -10.02
CA ASN A 397 -11.50 9.37 -9.06
C ASN A 397 -10.88 9.68 -7.68
N ALA A 398 -11.67 10.31 -6.79
CA ALA A 398 -11.29 10.49 -5.40
C ALA A 398 -12.35 9.85 -4.50
N ALA A 399 -11.95 9.05 -3.54
CA ALA A 399 -12.85 8.41 -2.59
C ALA A 399 -12.60 8.95 -1.18
N PHE A 400 -13.68 9.22 -0.46
CA PHE A 400 -13.64 9.81 0.88
C PHE A 400 -14.40 8.95 1.89
N GLU A 401 -13.98 8.99 3.13
CA GLU A 401 -14.63 8.33 4.26
C GLU A 401 -14.94 9.34 5.37
N ALA A 402 -16.13 9.20 5.98
CA ALA A 402 -16.55 10.04 7.09
C ALA A 402 -16.18 9.38 8.42
N TRP A 403 -15.19 9.92 9.10
CA TRP A 403 -14.73 9.45 10.40
C TRP A 403 -15.38 10.23 11.53
N GLY A 404 -16.20 9.55 12.35
CA GLY A 404 -16.81 10.12 13.53
C GLY A 404 -15.82 10.19 14.70
N TRP A 405 -15.89 11.28 15.46
CA TRP A 405 -15.08 11.54 16.63
C TRP A 405 -15.95 11.99 17.80
N SER A 406 -15.55 11.62 19.02
CA SER A 406 -16.11 12.14 20.24
C SER A 406 -15.06 12.99 20.95
N SER A 407 -15.45 14.21 21.33
CA SER A 407 -14.60 15.09 22.14
C SER A 407 -14.24 14.41 23.44
N GLY A 408 -13.02 14.61 23.88
CA GLY A 408 -12.48 14.04 25.10
C GLY A 408 -13.07 14.59 26.37
N ALA A 409 -12.34 14.48 27.48
CA ALA A 409 -12.77 14.92 28.78
C ALA A 409 -12.88 16.46 28.89
N ASP A 410 -12.14 17.20 28.07
CA ASP A 410 -12.18 18.65 28.03
C ASP A 410 -13.41 19.19 27.26
N GLY A 411 -14.11 18.35 26.50
CA GLY A 411 -15.27 18.68 25.68
C GLY A 411 -14.97 19.57 24.45
N ALA A 412 -13.70 19.84 24.17
CA ALA A 412 -13.28 20.60 23.02
C ALA A 412 -13.03 19.63 21.83
N ALA A 413 -13.31 20.05 20.61
CA ALA A 413 -13.01 19.28 19.42
C ALA A 413 -11.59 19.56 18.91
N HIS A 414 -10.96 18.55 18.29
CA HIS A 414 -9.61 18.62 17.71
C HIS A 414 -8.50 18.76 18.75
N THR A 415 -8.66 18.08 19.89
CA THR A 415 -7.66 17.97 20.95
C THR A 415 -7.06 16.56 21.02
N ASP A 416 -5.98 16.39 21.78
CA ASP A 416 -5.23 15.14 21.86
C ASP A 416 -5.98 14.01 22.59
N ASP A 417 -6.99 14.37 23.41
CA ASP A 417 -7.81 13.41 24.14
C ASP A 417 -9.09 12.98 23.41
N ASP A 418 -9.29 13.46 22.17
CA ASP A 418 -10.43 13.07 21.35
C ASP A 418 -10.40 11.58 20.99
N LEU A 419 -11.57 10.94 21.08
CA LEU A 419 -11.74 9.54 20.77
C LEU A 419 -12.15 9.31 19.31
N PRO A 420 -11.32 8.67 18.48
CA PRO A 420 -11.74 8.23 17.17
C PRO A 420 -12.73 7.08 17.28
N ILE A 421 -13.93 7.25 16.73
CA ILE A 421 -15.00 6.26 16.81
C ILE A 421 -14.90 5.27 15.65
N GLY A 422 -14.68 5.76 14.42
CA GLY A 422 -14.58 4.97 13.20
C GLY A 422 -15.38 5.55 12.04
N ILE A 423 -15.46 4.80 10.94
CA ILE A 423 -16.11 5.21 9.69
C ILE A 423 -17.62 5.09 9.83
N PHE A 424 -18.35 6.11 9.40
CA PHE A 424 -19.81 6.14 9.38
C PHE A 424 -20.35 6.30 7.95
N PRO A 425 -21.53 5.72 7.66
CA PRO A 425 -22.29 6.11 6.48
C PRO A 425 -22.60 7.60 6.52
N ALA A 426 -22.43 8.30 5.41
CA ALA A 426 -22.68 9.72 5.30
C ALA A 426 -23.43 10.06 4.02
N ALA A 427 -24.14 11.18 4.02
CA ALA A 427 -24.63 11.79 2.80
C ALA A 427 -23.56 12.78 2.29
N TRP A 428 -23.16 12.57 1.05
CA TRP A 428 -22.04 13.30 0.46
C TRP A 428 -22.51 14.37 -0.52
N SER A 429 -21.83 15.50 -0.50
CA SER A 429 -22.02 16.58 -1.46
C SER A 429 -20.69 17.33 -1.67
N VAL A 430 -20.61 18.08 -2.76
CA VAL A 430 -19.48 18.95 -3.07
C VAL A 430 -19.93 20.39 -3.11
N ARG A 431 -19.07 21.31 -2.69
CA ARG A 431 -19.28 22.75 -2.79
C ARG A 431 -18.03 23.44 -3.29
N ALA A 432 -18.16 24.64 -3.81
CA ALA A 432 -17.02 25.48 -4.14
C ALA A 432 -16.15 25.72 -2.89
N TRP A 433 -14.84 25.80 -3.10
CA TRP A 433 -13.87 26.04 -2.04
C TRP A 433 -13.99 27.46 -1.47
N ASP A 434 -14.12 28.44 -2.36
CA ASP A 434 -14.21 29.85 -2.05
C ASP A 434 -15.16 30.60 -3.04
N GLU A 435 -15.29 31.89 -2.85
CA GLU A 435 -16.13 32.74 -3.70
C GLU A 435 -15.65 32.82 -5.17
N GLU A 436 -14.36 32.63 -5.43
CA GLU A 436 -13.81 32.63 -6.78
C GLU A 436 -14.21 31.36 -7.52
N ALA A 437 -14.05 30.21 -6.88
CA ALA A 437 -14.51 28.93 -7.38
C ALA A 437 -16.05 28.88 -7.58
N GLU A 438 -16.82 29.55 -6.70
CA GLU A 438 -18.27 29.67 -6.85
C GLU A 438 -18.64 30.54 -8.06
N LYS A 439 -17.97 31.69 -8.26
CA LYS A 439 -18.18 32.53 -9.43
C LYS A 439 -17.77 31.91 -10.76
N ALA A 440 -16.76 31.00 -10.70
CA ALA A 440 -16.30 30.22 -11.84
C ALA A 440 -17.21 29.01 -12.15
N ASP A 441 -18.19 28.72 -11.30
CA ASP A 441 -19.10 27.58 -11.41
C ASP A 441 -18.34 26.23 -11.36
N ASP A 442 -17.22 26.18 -10.59
CA ASP A 442 -16.29 25.03 -10.55
C ASP A 442 -16.98 23.73 -10.23
N VAL A 443 -17.94 23.72 -9.30
CA VAL A 443 -18.71 22.52 -8.91
C VAL A 443 -19.39 21.87 -10.11
N ARG A 444 -19.89 22.67 -11.05
CA ARG A 444 -20.57 22.18 -12.25
C ARG A 444 -19.62 21.47 -13.23
N TYR A 445 -18.36 21.93 -13.30
CA TYR A 445 -17.41 21.47 -14.29
C TYR A 445 -16.35 20.52 -13.72
N ALA A 446 -16.19 20.45 -12.40
CA ALA A 446 -15.17 19.62 -11.76
C ALA A 446 -15.50 18.12 -11.82
N GLY A 447 -16.78 17.75 -11.68
CA GLY A 447 -17.21 16.35 -11.66
C GLY A 447 -18.45 16.13 -10.79
N VAL A 448 -18.68 14.86 -10.41
CA VAL A 448 -19.87 14.44 -9.68
C VAL A 448 -19.46 13.65 -8.42
N MET A 449 -20.05 14.04 -7.28
CA MET A 449 -19.95 13.30 -6.03
C MET A 449 -21.10 12.29 -5.94
N ASP A 450 -20.79 11.01 -5.76
CA ASP A 450 -21.78 10.01 -5.40
C ASP A 450 -22.28 10.27 -3.98
N PRO A 451 -23.59 10.53 -3.78
CA PRO A 451 -24.10 10.96 -2.49
C PRO A 451 -24.11 9.87 -1.41
N VAL A 452 -23.87 8.61 -1.76
CA VAL A 452 -23.90 7.46 -0.85
C VAL A 452 -22.49 6.93 -0.56
N THR A 453 -21.67 6.78 -1.60
CA THR A 453 -20.37 6.13 -1.48
C THR A 453 -19.24 7.08 -1.12
N GLY A 454 -19.42 8.40 -1.33
CA GLY A 454 -18.34 9.37 -1.12
C GLY A 454 -17.26 9.33 -2.20
N VAL A 455 -17.57 8.75 -3.36
CA VAL A 455 -16.67 8.73 -4.52
C VAL A 455 -16.97 9.95 -5.40
N PHE A 456 -15.94 10.76 -5.63
CA PHE A 456 -15.98 11.87 -6.58
C PHE A 456 -15.40 11.42 -7.91
N THR A 457 -16.22 11.46 -8.95
CA THR A 457 -15.79 11.17 -10.32
C THR A 457 -15.52 12.48 -11.05
N SER A 458 -14.29 12.65 -11.55
CA SER A 458 -13.90 13.85 -12.30
C SER A 458 -14.72 13.98 -13.58
N ALA A 459 -14.93 15.22 -14.02
CA ALA A 459 -15.52 15.46 -15.34
C ALA A 459 -14.60 14.92 -16.46
N ALA A 460 -15.21 14.62 -17.62
CA ALA A 460 -14.48 14.15 -18.80
C ALA A 460 -13.86 15.28 -19.60
#